data_4ef046bb58a6cb9dd77f6a2f264653b5
#
_entry.id   4ef046bb58a6cb9dd77f6a2f264653b5
#
_cell.length_a   1.000
_cell.length_b   1.000
_cell.length_c   1.000
_cell.angle_alpha   90.00
_cell.angle_beta   90.00
_cell.angle_gamma   90.00
#
_symmetry.space_group_name_H-M   'P 1'
#
loop_
_entity.id
_entity.type
_entity.pdbx_description
1 polymer ?
#
loop_
_entity_poly.entity_id
_entity_poly.type
_entity_poly.pdbx_seq_one_letter_code
_entity_poly.pdbx_strand_id
1 'polypeptide(L)' 'MDIKDMRAFYAIVEEGNISHAAGRLAVAQPALSRQMKRLESALGVKLFERGSRRIR' A
#
# COMPACT_ATOMS: atom_id res chain seq x y z
N MET A 1 -3.64 -1.43 -13.00
CA MET A 1 -4.08 -1.91 -11.67
C MET A 1 -4.63 -3.32 -11.81
N ASP A 2 -4.15 -4.25 -11.03
CA ASP A 2 -4.61 -5.63 -11.13
C ASP A 2 -5.01 -6.13 -9.74
N ILE A 3 -5.35 -7.42 -9.67
CA ILE A 3 -5.87 -7.99 -8.43
C ILE A 3 -4.82 -8.01 -7.33
N LYS A 4 -3.55 -8.12 -7.68
CA LYS A 4 -2.47 -8.07 -6.69
C LYS A 4 -2.40 -6.70 -6.03
N ASP A 5 -2.60 -5.65 -6.82
CA ASP A 5 -2.62 -4.29 -6.28
C ASP A 5 -3.78 -4.11 -5.31
N MET A 6 -4.94 -4.64 -5.66
CA MET A 6 -6.10 -4.53 -4.79
C MET A 6 -5.91 -5.30 -3.49
N ARG A 7 -5.30 -6.49 -3.57
CA ARG A 7 -5.01 -7.28 -2.38
C ARG A 7 -4.05 -6.55 -1.46
N ALA A 8 -3.02 -5.95 -2.05
CA ALA A 8 -2.04 -5.22 -1.26
C ALA A 8 -2.69 -4.03 -0.58
N PHE A 9 -3.50 -3.29 -1.31
CA PHE A 9 -4.19 -2.15 -0.74
C PHE A 9 -5.13 -2.57 0.39
N TYR A 10 -5.87 -3.65 0.18
CA TYR A 10 -6.79 -4.16 1.20
C TYR A 10 -6.04 -4.56 2.48
N ALA A 11 -4.89 -5.21 2.31
CA ALA A 11 -4.09 -5.60 3.46
C ALA A 11 -3.63 -4.37 4.25
N ILE A 12 -3.24 -3.31 3.55
CA ILE A 12 -2.80 -2.08 4.22
C ILE A 12 -3.97 -1.46 4.98
N VAL A 13 -5.16 -1.44 4.38
CA VAL A 13 -6.34 -0.90 5.05
C VAL A 13 -6.64 -1.68 6.31
N GLU A 14 -6.62 -3.01 6.22
CA GLU A 14 -6.92 -3.85 7.38
C GLU A 14 -5.89 -3.71 8.49
N GLU A 15 -4.62 -3.65 8.10
CA GLU A 15 -3.56 -3.54 9.11
C GLU A 15 -3.43 -2.11 9.64
N GLY A 16 -3.87 -1.13 8.87
CA GLY A 16 -3.75 0.27 9.24
C GLY A 16 -2.33 0.79 9.17
N ASN A 17 -1.41 0.02 8.59
CA ASN A 17 0.01 0.35 8.60
C ASN A 17 0.70 -0.43 7.50
N ILE A 18 1.51 0.27 6.70
CA ILE A 18 2.14 -0.36 5.55
C ILE A 18 3.22 -1.38 5.96
N SER A 19 3.91 -1.12 7.06
CA SER A 19 4.93 -2.07 7.54
C SER A 19 4.31 -3.38 7.96
N HIS A 20 3.20 -3.33 8.67
CA HIS A 20 2.49 -4.53 9.09
C HIS A 20 1.92 -5.27 7.89
N ALA A 21 1.39 -4.53 6.93
CA ALA A 21 0.86 -5.14 5.72
C ALA A 21 1.95 -5.86 4.94
N ALA A 22 3.13 -5.26 4.85
CA ALA A 22 4.26 -5.89 4.16
C ALA A 22 4.62 -7.22 4.82
N GLY A 23 4.63 -7.24 6.16
CA GLY A 23 4.87 -8.47 6.88
C GLY A 23 3.81 -9.53 6.60
N ARG A 24 2.55 -9.11 6.59
CA ARG A 24 1.44 -10.01 6.30
C ARG A 24 1.53 -10.60 4.89
N LEU A 25 1.95 -9.77 3.93
CA LEU A 25 2.06 -10.18 2.53
C LEU A 25 3.38 -10.87 2.22
N ALA A 26 4.29 -10.92 3.18
CA ALA A 26 5.61 -11.51 3.03
C ALA A 26 6.41 -10.82 1.91
N VAL A 27 6.35 -9.51 1.87
CA VAL A 27 7.10 -8.70 0.92
C VAL A 27 7.90 -7.64 1.67
N ALA A 28 8.94 -7.12 1.03
CA ALA A 28 9.71 -6.03 1.61
C ALA A 28 8.88 -4.75 1.59
N GLN A 29 8.95 -3.97 2.67
CA GLN A 29 8.18 -2.74 2.74
C GLN A 29 8.47 -1.78 1.59
N PRO A 30 9.75 -1.57 1.17
CA PRO A 30 9.98 -0.68 0.03
C PRO A 30 9.29 -1.14 -1.25
N ALA A 31 9.19 -2.46 -1.46
CA ALA A 31 8.49 -2.98 -2.63
C ALA A 31 7.00 -2.65 -2.55
N LEU A 32 6.42 -2.81 -1.37
CA LEU A 32 5.01 -2.50 -1.18
C LEU A 32 4.75 -1.01 -1.34
N SER A 33 5.65 -0.18 -0.83
CA SER A 33 5.53 1.27 -0.99
C SER A 33 5.54 1.67 -2.46
N ARG A 34 6.44 1.10 -3.24
CA ARG A 34 6.50 1.39 -4.67
C ARG A 34 5.24 0.93 -5.39
N GLN A 35 4.73 -0.23 -4.99
CA GLN A 35 3.49 -0.74 -5.58
C GLN A 35 2.33 0.21 -5.31
N MET A 36 2.24 0.73 -4.10
CA MET A 36 1.17 1.67 -3.76
C MET A 36 1.32 3.00 -4.47
N LYS A 37 2.55 3.44 -4.69
CA LYS A 37 2.78 4.65 -5.47
C LYS A 37 2.28 4.50 -6.90
N ARG A 38 2.52 3.35 -7.51
CA ARG A 38 2.02 3.09 -8.85
C ARG A 38 0.50 3.07 -8.87
N LEU A 39 -0.10 2.50 -7.83
CA LEU A 39 -1.55 2.48 -7.71
C LEU A 39 -2.12 3.89 -7.59
N GLU A 40 -1.51 4.71 -6.76
CA GLU A 40 -1.94 6.09 -6.63
C GLU A 40 -1.88 6.82 -7.97
N SER A 41 -0.79 6.63 -8.72
CA SER A 41 -0.65 7.24 -10.03
C SER A 41 -1.73 6.77 -10.99
N ALA A 42 -2.01 5.47 -10.97
CA ALA A 42 -3.02 4.91 -11.87
C ALA A 42 -4.41 5.45 -11.57
N LEU A 43 -4.72 5.64 -10.30
CA LEU A 43 -6.02 6.14 -9.88
C LEU A 43 -6.12 7.66 -9.88
N GLY A 44 -4.98 8.34 -9.91
CA GLY A 44 -4.98 9.80 -9.86
C GLY A 44 -5.35 10.38 -8.52
N VAL A 45 -5.18 9.59 -7.46
CA VAL A 45 -5.52 10.05 -6.11
C VAL A 45 -4.43 9.66 -5.15
N LYS A 46 -4.36 10.35 -4.03
CA LYS A 46 -3.41 10.05 -2.99
C LYS A 46 -4.09 9.18 -1.94
N LEU A 47 -3.52 8.01 -1.73
CA LEU A 47 -4.11 7.04 -0.81
C LEU A 47 -3.45 7.06 0.57
N PHE A 48 -2.21 7.52 0.66
CA PHE A 48 -1.45 7.49 1.90
C PHE A 48 -0.86 8.83 2.22
N GLU A 49 -0.75 9.11 3.50
CA GLU A 49 -0.06 10.32 3.93
C GLU A 49 1.43 10.10 3.88
N ARG A 50 2.11 11.09 3.30
CA ARG A 50 3.55 11.04 3.17
C ARG A 50 4.19 11.14 4.55
N GLY A 51 5.15 10.24 4.83
CA GLY A 51 5.91 10.29 6.05
C GLY A 51 5.26 9.67 7.26
N SER A 52 3.99 9.34 7.20
CA SER A 52 3.28 8.78 8.35
C SER A 52 3.07 7.28 8.24
N ARG A 53 3.16 6.75 7.03
CA ARG A 53 2.88 5.33 6.74
C ARG A 53 1.44 4.94 7.05
N ARG A 54 0.59 5.91 7.20
CA ARG A 54 -0.81 5.67 7.52
C ARG A 54 -1.68 5.92 6.31
N ILE A 55 -2.81 5.25 6.32
CA ILE A 55 -3.85 5.49 5.33
C ILE A 55 -4.60 6.72 5.76
N ARG A 56 -4.91 7.57 4.80
CA ARG A 56 -5.61 8.83 5.06
C ARG A 56 -7.04 8.60 5.51
#